data_3d9419176bcae65c125bd719077eca6e
#
_entry.id   3d9419176bcae65c125bd719077eca6e
#
_cell.length_a   1.000
_cell.length_b   1.000
_cell.length_c   1.000
_cell.angle_alpha   90.00
_cell.angle_beta   90.00
_cell.angle_gamma   90.00
#
_symmetry.space_group_name_H-M   'P 1'
#
loop_
_entity.id
_entity.type
_entity.pdbx_description
1 polymer ?
#
loop_
_entity_poly.entity_id
_entity_poly.type
_entity_poly.pdbx_seq_one_letter_code
_entity_poly.pdbx_strand_id
1 'polypeptide(L)'
;CEQRFLPLLMQRYAQQGIIYSRILKMRGIGESSVAAQLDDIITSQSNPTIAIYARRGEIIVRITAKASDVEEAKALISGTEAQIYERLSKFIYGVDDASLAEYLGQELLKSGSTIAFAESCTGGLASSMITDIPGSSEYLLGSVVTYSNMAKQKLVNVSAENLEKYGAVSEQVACEMASGV
;
A
#
# COMPACT_ATOMS: atom_id res chain seq x y z
N CYS A 1 -24.58 -13.06 -10.29
CA CYS A 1 -24.26 -12.41 -11.58
C CYS A 1 -23.25 -13.21 -12.38
N GLU A 2 -22.11 -13.63 -11.82
CA GLU A 2 -21.02 -14.30 -12.56
C GLU A 2 -21.42 -15.65 -13.18
N GLN A 3 -22.17 -16.47 -12.46
CA GLN A 3 -22.51 -17.83 -12.92
C GLN A 3 -23.60 -17.90 -14.02
N ARG A 4 -24.41 -16.87 -14.19
CA ARG A 4 -25.51 -16.87 -15.17
C ARG A 4 -25.40 -15.76 -16.22
N PHE A 5 -25.05 -14.54 -15.82
CA PHE A 5 -25.02 -13.39 -16.74
C PHE A 5 -23.75 -13.34 -17.59
N LEU A 6 -22.59 -13.60 -16.99
CA LEU A 6 -21.30 -13.55 -17.68
C LEU A 6 -21.24 -14.55 -18.87
N PRO A 7 -21.63 -15.83 -18.71
CA PRO A 7 -21.65 -16.77 -19.81
C PRO A 7 -22.58 -16.36 -20.96
N LEU A 8 -23.76 -15.79 -20.67
CA LEU A 8 -24.70 -15.30 -21.68
C LEU A 8 -24.15 -14.08 -22.43
N LEU A 9 -23.44 -13.17 -21.74
CA LEU A 9 -22.78 -12.04 -22.37
C LEU A 9 -21.61 -12.51 -23.25
N MET A 10 -20.79 -13.44 -22.77
CA MET A 10 -19.68 -14.01 -23.53
C MET A 10 -20.18 -14.74 -24.81
N GLN A 11 -21.29 -15.47 -24.72
CA GLN A 11 -21.90 -16.14 -25.84
C GLN A 11 -22.49 -15.17 -26.87
N ARG A 12 -23.06 -14.04 -26.42
CA ARG A 12 -23.72 -13.06 -27.29
C ARG A 12 -22.79 -12.04 -27.92
N TYR A 13 -21.69 -11.71 -27.24
CA TYR A 13 -20.76 -10.66 -27.64
C TYR A 13 -19.37 -11.20 -27.97
N ALA A 14 -19.19 -12.52 -28.17
CA ALA A 14 -17.95 -13.21 -28.53
C ALA A 14 -16.73 -12.28 -28.65
N GLN A 15 -16.32 -11.68 -27.52
CA GLN A 15 -15.14 -10.82 -27.51
C GLN A 15 -13.92 -11.69 -27.76
N GLN A 16 -13.30 -11.52 -28.92
CA GLN A 16 -12.00 -12.10 -29.18
C GLN A 16 -10.97 -11.36 -28.28
N GLY A 17 -10.37 -12.09 -27.36
CA GLY A 17 -9.32 -11.58 -26.48
C GLY A 17 -9.74 -11.35 -25.02
N ILE A 18 -8.75 -11.04 -24.23
CA ILE A 18 -8.84 -10.78 -22.80
C ILE A 18 -8.45 -9.34 -22.48
N ILE A 19 -8.86 -8.88 -21.32
CA ILE A 19 -8.34 -7.66 -20.69
C ILE A 19 -7.55 -8.10 -19.46
N TYR A 20 -6.29 -7.74 -19.42
CA TYR A 20 -5.40 -8.02 -18.30
C TYR A 20 -4.84 -6.71 -17.74
N SER A 21 -4.70 -6.61 -16.42
CA SER A 21 -4.18 -5.42 -15.77
C SER A 21 -3.06 -5.78 -14.80
N ARG A 22 -2.06 -4.92 -14.74
CA ARG A 22 -1.02 -4.85 -13.73
C ARG A 22 -1.26 -3.61 -12.88
N ILE A 23 -1.18 -3.74 -11.56
CA ILE A 23 -1.35 -2.64 -10.62
C ILE A 23 -0.01 -2.37 -9.92
N LEU A 24 0.47 -1.13 -9.99
CA LEU A 24 1.63 -0.66 -9.24
C LEU A 24 1.14 0.23 -8.10
N LYS A 25 1.53 -0.09 -6.86
CA LYS A 25 1.12 0.63 -5.65
C LYS A 25 2.26 1.48 -5.14
N MET A 26 1.99 2.77 -4.89
CA MET A 26 2.99 3.78 -4.56
C MET A 26 2.64 4.52 -3.27
N ARG A 27 3.67 4.94 -2.52
CA ARG A 27 3.55 5.79 -1.35
C ARG A 27 4.61 6.90 -1.37
N GLY A 28 4.34 7.98 -0.62
CA GLY A 28 5.28 9.10 -0.50
C GLY A 28 5.34 10.01 -1.73
N ILE A 29 4.38 9.89 -2.65
CA ILE A 29 4.24 10.74 -3.83
C ILE A 29 2.77 11.10 -4.03
N GLY A 30 2.51 12.32 -4.56
CA GLY A 30 1.16 12.79 -4.88
C GLY A 30 0.73 12.41 -6.30
N GLU A 31 -0.58 12.33 -6.54
CA GLU A 31 -1.18 11.98 -7.84
C GLU A 31 -0.68 12.88 -8.96
N SER A 32 -0.67 14.20 -8.75
CA SER A 32 -0.20 15.18 -9.74
C SER A 32 1.28 14.98 -10.11
N SER A 33 2.11 14.58 -9.15
CA SER A 33 3.52 14.31 -9.38
C SER A 33 3.74 13.01 -10.18
N VAL A 34 2.92 12.00 -9.94
CA VAL A 34 2.91 10.76 -10.75
C VAL A 34 2.46 11.08 -12.17
N ALA A 35 1.35 11.80 -12.32
CA ALA A 35 0.82 12.20 -13.63
C ALA A 35 1.85 13.01 -14.45
N ALA A 36 2.52 13.97 -13.83
CA ALA A 36 3.55 14.77 -14.50
C ALA A 36 4.76 13.94 -14.96
N GLN A 37 5.16 12.92 -14.19
CA GLN A 37 6.28 12.04 -14.55
C GLN A 37 5.92 11.00 -15.62
N LEU A 38 4.64 10.74 -15.83
CA LEU A 38 4.14 9.76 -16.80
C LEU A 38 3.38 10.41 -17.96
N ASP A 39 3.41 11.75 -18.09
CA ASP A 39 2.60 12.51 -19.04
C ASP A 39 2.82 12.09 -20.50
N ASP A 40 4.07 11.88 -20.89
CA ASP A 40 4.45 11.42 -22.22
C ASP A 40 3.89 10.01 -22.53
N ILE A 41 3.90 9.10 -21.56
CA ILE A 41 3.37 7.75 -21.70
C ILE A 41 1.84 7.82 -21.76
N ILE A 42 1.21 8.62 -20.88
CA ILE A 42 -0.25 8.77 -20.84
C ILE A 42 -0.78 9.41 -22.12
N THR A 43 -0.10 10.43 -22.64
CA THR A 43 -0.54 11.14 -23.85
C THR A 43 -0.39 10.28 -25.09
N SER A 44 0.65 9.44 -25.18
CA SER A 44 0.92 8.57 -26.34
C SER A 44 0.30 7.17 -26.24
N GLN A 45 -0.38 6.84 -25.14
CA GLN A 45 -0.89 5.49 -24.88
C GLN A 45 -1.96 5.06 -25.91
N SER A 46 -1.93 3.77 -26.23
CA SER A 46 -2.98 3.12 -27.04
C SER A 46 -3.34 1.73 -26.47
N ASN A 47 -2.39 0.83 -26.43
CA ASN A 47 -2.47 -0.49 -25.81
C ASN A 47 -1.05 -0.94 -25.43
N PRO A 48 -0.71 -1.03 -24.15
CA PRO A 48 -1.58 -0.87 -22.99
C PRO A 48 -1.94 0.59 -22.66
N THR A 49 -2.99 0.76 -21.85
CA THR A 49 -3.40 2.04 -21.28
C THR A 49 -3.00 2.14 -19.82
N ILE A 50 -2.78 3.40 -19.35
CA ILE A 50 -2.47 3.71 -17.95
C ILE A 50 -3.63 4.52 -17.34
N ALA A 51 -3.97 4.18 -16.09
CA ALA A 51 -4.88 4.97 -15.27
C ALA A 51 -4.30 5.17 -13.86
N ILE A 52 -4.35 6.39 -13.35
CA ILE A 52 -3.87 6.76 -12.01
C ILE A 52 -5.08 6.92 -11.10
N TYR A 53 -4.98 6.39 -9.89
CA TYR A 53 -6.03 6.48 -8.87
C TYR A 53 -5.40 6.89 -7.55
N ALA A 54 -5.90 7.96 -6.94
CA ALA A 54 -5.60 8.30 -5.56
C ALA A 54 -6.52 7.49 -4.62
N ARG A 55 -5.95 6.79 -3.67
CA ARG A 55 -6.64 6.14 -2.55
C ARG A 55 -6.11 6.68 -1.24
N ARG A 56 -6.78 6.35 -0.14
CA ARG A 56 -6.38 6.83 1.18
C ARG A 56 -4.95 6.38 1.51
N GLY A 57 -4.01 7.32 1.38
CA GLY A 57 -2.60 7.12 1.72
C GLY A 57 -1.76 6.38 0.67
N GLU A 58 -2.29 6.09 -0.52
CA GLU A 58 -1.54 5.48 -1.62
C GLU A 58 -1.96 6.01 -2.99
N ILE A 59 -1.08 5.92 -3.96
CA ILE A 59 -1.36 6.13 -5.37
C ILE A 59 -1.25 4.78 -6.08
N ILE A 60 -2.23 4.50 -6.93
CA ILE A 60 -2.28 3.30 -7.76
C ILE A 60 -2.10 3.69 -9.22
N VAL A 61 -1.16 3.07 -9.88
CA VAL A 61 -1.02 3.11 -11.34
C VAL A 61 -1.43 1.76 -11.91
N ARG A 62 -2.52 1.75 -12.66
CA ARG A 62 -3.01 0.53 -13.32
C ARG A 62 -2.67 0.58 -14.81
N ILE A 63 -1.92 -0.41 -15.27
CA ILE A 63 -1.57 -0.65 -16.66
C ILE A 63 -2.51 -1.74 -17.17
N THR A 64 -3.25 -1.47 -18.24
CA THR A 64 -4.26 -2.41 -18.78
C THR A 64 -4.00 -2.68 -20.25
N ALA A 65 -3.88 -3.95 -20.62
CA ALA A 65 -3.75 -4.39 -21.98
C ALA A 65 -4.95 -5.23 -22.43
N LYS A 66 -5.34 -5.07 -23.71
CA LYS A 66 -6.22 -5.99 -24.42
C LYS A 66 -5.36 -6.85 -25.34
N ALA A 67 -5.50 -8.17 -25.26
CA ALA A 67 -4.68 -9.14 -25.98
C ALA A 67 -5.46 -10.41 -26.29
N SER A 68 -4.91 -11.31 -27.10
CA SER A 68 -5.52 -12.62 -27.41
C SER A 68 -5.48 -13.55 -26.20
N ASP A 69 -4.39 -13.47 -25.41
CA ASP A 69 -4.15 -14.29 -24.23
C ASP A 69 -3.35 -13.54 -23.16
N VAL A 70 -3.11 -14.20 -22.01
CA VAL A 70 -2.42 -13.62 -20.85
C VAL A 70 -0.96 -13.33 -21.12
N GLU A 71 -0.28 -14.16 -21.89
CA GLU A 71 1.16 -14.00 -22.15
C GLU A 71 1.42 -12.83 -23.09
N GLU A 72 0.59 -12.66 -24.13
CA GLU A 72 0.64 -11.46 -24.96
C GLU A 72 0.34 -10.18 -24.15
N ALA A 73 -0.69 -10.24 -23.27
CA ALA A 73 -1.03 -9.10 -22.41
C ALA A 73 0.14 -8.70 -21.49
N LYS A 74 0.80 -9.67 -20.85
CA LYS A 74 1.98 -9.44 -20.02
C LYS A 74 3.14 -8.85 -20.82
N ALA A 75 3.37 -9.33 -22.03
CA ALA A 75 4.41 -8.81 -22.91
C ALA A 75 4.15 -7.34 -23.28
N LEU A 76 2.91 -6.98 -23.61
CA LEU A 76 2.52 -5.60 -23.88
C LEU A 76 2.72 -4.68 -22.66
N ILE A 77 2.36 -5.16 -21.47
CA ILE A 77 2.47 -4.39 -20.21
C ILE A 77 3.93 -4.19 -19.81
N SER A 78 4.80 -5.17 -20.01
CA SER A 78 6.17 -5.18 -19.51
C SER A 78 7.00 -3.96 -19.94
N GLY A 79 6.84 -3.51 -21.18
CA GLY A 79 7.55 -2.33 -21.69
C GLY A 79 7.14 -1.03 -20.98
N THR A 80 5.84 -0.85 -20.76
CA THR A 80 5.28 0.31 -20.03
C THR A 80 5.61 0.23 -18.54
N GLU A 81 5.52 -0.94 -17.94
CA GLU A 81 5.89 -1.20 -16.55
C GLU A 81 7.37 -0.85 -16.30
N ALA A 82 8.28 -1.25 -17.19
CA ALA A 82 9.69 -0.92 -17.09
C ALA A 82 9.95 0.60 -17.10
N GLN A 83 9.29 1.35 -17.97
CA GLN A 83 9.41 2.80 -18.02
C GLN A 83 8.90 3.48 -16.74
N ILE A 84 7.84 2.95 -16.12
CA ILE A 84 7.33 3.43 -14.84
C ILE A 84 8.31 3.13 -13.71
N TYR A 85 8.88 1.93 -13.67
CA TYR A 85 9.91 1.57 -12.68
C TYR A 85 11.16 2.44 -12.80
N GLU A 86 11.62 2.76 -14.00
CA GLU A 86 12.76 3.65 -14.21
C GLU A 86 12.57 5.03 -13.55
N ARG A 87 11.36 5.57 -13.58
CA ARG A 87 11.04 6.92 -13.07
C ARG A 87 10.58 6.93 -11.61
N LEU A 88 9.87 5.89 -11.18
CA LEU A 88 9.08 5.91 -9.94
C LEU A 88 9.39 4.75 -8.99
N SER A 89 10.42 3.91 -9.25
CA SER A 89 10.74 2.71 -8.46
C SER A 89 10.82 2.95 -6.96
N LYS A 90 11.41 4.09 -6.54
CA LYS A 90 11.57 4.45 -5.12
C LYS A 90 10.26 4.66 -4.35
N PHE A 91 9.15 4.84 -5.06
CA PHE A 91 7.84 5.03 -4.48
C PHE A 91 6.98 3.77 -4.54
N ILE A 92 7.35 2.80 -5.42
CA ILE A 92 6.60 1.55 -5.60
C ILE A 92 6.94 0.61 -4.46
N TYR A 93 5.93 0.25 -3.66
CA TYR A 93 6.09 -0.68 -2.55
C TYR A 93 5.47 -2.06 -2.83
N GLY A 94 4.60 -2.18 -3.82
CA GLY A 94 3.94 -3.45 -4.13
C GLY A 94 3.25 -3.45 -5.47
N VAL A 95 2.85 -4.64 -5.89
CA VAL A 95 2.15 -4.89 -7.15
C VAL A 95 0.88 -5.69 -6.90
N ASP A 96 -0.10 -5.49 -7.74
CA ASP A 96 -1.38 -6.21 -7.76
C ASP A 96 -2.07 -6.22 -6.38
N ASP A 97 -2.29 -7.39 -5.77
CA ASP A 97 -3.00 -7.52 -4.49
C ASP A 97 -2.12 -7.30 -3.25
N ALA A 98 -0.79 -7.13 -3.42
CA ALA A 98 0.12 -6.93 -2.29
C ALA A 98 -0.32 -5.77 -1.39
N SER A 99 -0.46 -6.02 -0.09
CA SER A 99 -0.77 -5.00 0.91
C SER A 99 0.51 -4.36 1.46
N LEU A 100 0.37 -3.14 2.02
CA LEU A 100 1.50 -2.49 2.69
C LEU A 100 1.98 -3.30 3.91
N ALA A 101 1.07 -3.98 4.60
CA ALA A 101 1.39 -4.84 5.74
C ALA A 101 2.21 -6.06 5.32
N GLU A 102 1.85 -6.70 4.20
CA GLU A 102 2.65 -7.81 3.63
C GLU A 102 4.05 -7.35 3.22
N TYR A 103 4.13 -6.21 2.52
CA TYR A 103 5.42 -5.65 2.13
C TYR A 103 6.31 -5.35 3.35
N LEU A 104 5.75 -4.68 4.37
CA LEU A 104 6.47 -4.41 5.62
C LEU A 104 6.94 -5.69 6.30
N GLY A 105 6.07 -6.70 6.40
CA GLY A 105 6.42 -8.00 6.99
C GLY A 105 7.58 -8.67 6.25
N GLN A 106 7.57 -8.67 4.92
CA GLN A 106 8.66 -9.20 4.10
C GLN A 106 9.98 -8.46 4.33
N GLU A 107 9.97 -7.13 4.43
CA GLU A 107 11.18 -6.34 4.68
C GLU A 107 11.73 -6.57 6.09
N LEU A 108 10.85 -6.70 7.10
CA LEU A 108 11.27 -7.04 8.47
C LEU A 108 11.91 -8.44 8.54
N LEU A 109 11.31 -9.44 7.89
CA LEU A 109 11.88 -10.79 7.81
C LEU A 109 13.24 -10.81 7.09
N LYS A 110 13.38 -10.11 5.96
CA LYS A 110 14.64 -10.01 5.22
C LYS A 110 15.76 -9.37 6.04
N SER A 111 15.44 -8.34 6.82
CA SER A 111 16.41 -7.63 7.66
C SER A 111 16.65 -8.29 9.03
N GLY A 112 15.89 -9.32 9.39
CA GLY A 112 15.88 -9.90 10.73
C GLY A 112 15.44 -8.91 11.82
N SER A 113 14.64 -7.91 11.42
CA SER A 113 14.15 -6.86 12.32
C SER A 113 12.78 -7.20 12.88
N THR A 114 12.46 -6.63 14.02
CA THR A 114 11.16 -6.75 14.68
C THR A 114 10.48 -5.40 14.81
N ILE A 115 9.17 -5.40 15.05
CA ILE A 115 8.36 -4.20 15.22
C ILE A 115 7.44 -4.33 16.43
N ALA A 116 7.22 -3.23 17.12
CA ALA A 116 6.18 -3.07 18.13
C ALA A 116 5.40 -1.78 17.89
N PHE A 117 4.17 -1.67 18.37
CA PHE A 117 3.34 -0.48 18.18
C PHE A 117 2.87 0.10 19.51
N ALA A 118 3.05 1.43 19.67
CA ALA A 118 2.33 2.22 20.63
C ALA A 118 1.27 3.07 19.92
N GLU A 119 0.02 2.67 20.01
CA GLU A 119 -1.08 3.29 19.29
C GLU A 119 -1.93 4.20 20.21
N SER A 120 -2.55 5.23 19.65
CA SER A 120 -3.48 6.12 20.33
C SER A 120 -4.78 6.25 19.51
N CYS A 121 -4.90 7.24 18.62
CA CYS A 121 -6.10 7.50 17.83
C CYS A 121 -6.46 6.36 16.87
N THR A 122 -5.53 5.54 16.47
CA THR A 122 -5.73 4.37 15.61
C THR A 122 -6.39 3.20 16.35
N GLY A 123 -6.34 3.18 17.70
CA GLY A 123 -7.04 2.20 18.53
C GLY A 123 -6.62 0.75 18.35
N GLY A 124 -5.39 0.49 17.85
CA GLY A 124 -4.89 -0.86 17.55
C GLY A 124 -4.98 -1.23 16.05
N LEU A 125 -5.36 -0.31 15.17
CA LEU A 125 -5.55 -0.60 13.75
C LEU A 125 -4.24 -1.00 13.06
N ALA A 126 -3.10 -0.35 13.38
CA ALA A 126 -1.83 -0.67 12.76
C ALA A 126 -1.38 -2.10 13.10
N SER A 127 -1.46 -2.48 14.37
CA SER A 127 -1.16 -3.84 14.81
C SER A 127 -2.14 -4.89 14.25
N SER A 128 -3.43 -4.54 14.17
CA SER A 128 -4.44 -5.42 13.55
C SER A 128 -4.10 -5.71 12.08
N MET A 129 -3.73 -4.69 11.29
CA MET A 129 -3.33 -4.88 9.90
C MET A 129 -2.10 -5.80 9.75
N ILE A 130 -1.18 -5.77 10.69
CA ILE A 130 -0.02 -6.68 10.69
C ILE A 130 -0.42 -8.09 11.10
N THR A 131 -1.29 -8.25 12.11
CA THR A 131 -1.74 -9.57 12.57
C THR A 131 -2.62 -10.30 11.57
N ASP A 132 -3.22 -9.60 10.60
CA ASP A 132 -3.94 -10.22 9.48
C ASP A 132 -3.00 -10.99 8.53
N ILE A 133 -1.68 -10.75 8.61
CA ILE A 133 -0.69 -11.43 7.77
C ILE A 133 -0.22 -12.72 8.45
N PRO A 134 -0.41 -13.90 7.82
CA PRO A 134 0.10 -15.16 8.35
C PRO A 134 1.62 -15.11 8.59
N GLY A 135 2.07 -15.59 9.74
CA GLY A 135 3.49 -15.57 10.11
C GLY A 135 3.97 -14.27 10.75
N SER A 136 3.10 -13.28 10.97
CA SER A 136 3.46 -12.00 11.60
C SER A 136 4.10 -12.13 12.99
N SER A 137 3.89 -13.23 13.69
CA SER A 137 4.53 -13.52 15.00
C SER A 137 6.05 -13.62 14.94
N GLU A 138 6.64 -13.79 13.76
CA GLU A 138 8.09 -13.83 13.59
C GLU A 138 8.74 -12.43 13.70
N TYR A 139 7.98 -11.36 13.48
CA TYR A 139 8.49 -9.99 13.50
C TYR A 139 7.66 -9.01 14.35
N LEU A 140 6.40 -9.28 14.66
CA LEU A 140 5.58 -8.45 15.55
C LEU A 140 5.76 -8.89 17.00
N LEU A 141 6.41 -8.05 17.82
CA LEU A 141 6.63 -8.33 19.25
C LEU A 141 5.41 -8.03 20.11
N GLY A 142 4.61 -7.04 19.73
CA GLY A 142 3.42 -6.66 20.47
C GLY A 142 2.91 -5.26 20.12
N SER A 143 1.83 -4.88 20.80
CA SER A 143 1.22 -3.56 20.67
C SER A 143 0.55 -3.14 21.97
N VAL A 144 0.61 -1.83 22.26
CA VAL A 144 -0.14 -1.21 23.34
C VAL A 144 -1.01 -0.08 22.80
N VAL A 145 -2.26 0.01 23.28
CA VAL A 145 -3.16 1.13 22.94
C VAL A 145 -3.19 2.09 24.10
N THR A 146 -2.52 3.22 23.96
CA THR A 146 -2.39 4.25 25.00
C THR A 146 -3.28 5.45 24.68
N TYR A 147 -4.60 5.26 24.75
CA TYR A 147 -5.55 6.30 24.34
C TYR A 147 -5.58 7.51 25.27
N SER A 148 -5.54 7.30 26.60
CA SER A 148 -5.52 8.39 27.58
C SER A 148 -4.10 8.82 27.92
N ASN A 149 -3.94 10.08 28.43
CA ASN A 149 -2.64 10.57 28.94
C ASN A 149 -2.11 9.70 30.08
N MET A 150 -2.99 9.22 30.95
CA MET A 150 -2.61 8.30 32.02
C MET A 150 -2.06 6.97 31.46
N ALA A 151 -2.67 6.42 30.41
CA ALA A 151 -2.17 5.21 29.77
C ALA A 151 -0.81 5.46 29.10
N LYS A 152 -0.62 6.61 28.43
CA LYS A 152 0.68 7.01 27.87
C LYS A 152 1.79 7.04 28.92
N GLN A 153 1.51 7.65 30.06
CA GLN A 153 2.48 7.72 31.16
C GLN A 153 2.78 6.34 31.77
N LYS A 154 1.74 5.54 32.06
CA LYS A 154 1.89 4.27 32.79
C LYS A 154 2.42 3.11 31.96
N LEU A 155 2.08 3.05 30.69
CA LEU A 155 2.38 1.89 29.84
C LEU A 155 3.61 2.09 28.97
N VAL A 156 3.89 3.34 28.55
CA VAL A 156 5.01 3.64 27.65
C VAL A 156 5.84 4.85 28.15
N ASN A 157 5.76 5.16 29.44
CA ASN A 157 6.62 6.13 30.15
C ASN A 157 6.65 7.54 29.53
N VAL A 158 5.58 7.99 28.87
CA VAL A 158 5.50 9.38 28.39
C VAL A 158 5.56 10.33 29.56
N SER A 159 6.41 11.37 29.48
CA SER A 159 6.58 12.34 30.53
C SER A 159 5.37 13.27 30.72
N ALA A 160 5.05 13.61 31.96
CA ALA A 160 4.01 14.59 32.28
C ALA A 160 4.36 15.96 31.69
N GLU A 161 5.64 16.31 31.70
CA GLU A 161 6.16 17.58 31.17
C GLU A 161 5.87 17.73 29.69
N ASN A 162 6.15 16.71 28.87
CA ASN A 162 5.91 16.75 27.44
C ASN A 162 4.40 16.75 27.10
N LEU A 163 3.59 16.03 27.89
CA LEU A 163 2.14 16.08 27.74
C LEU A 163 1.55 17.46 28.04
N GLU A 164 2.04 18.13 29.05
CA GLU A 164 1.59 19.49 29.43
C GLU A 164 2.07 20.54 28.42
N LYS A 165 3.34 20.48 28.03
CA LYS A 165 3.99 21.50 27.18
C LYS A 165 3.59 21.40 25.71
N TYR A 166 3.49 20.19 25.15
CA TYR A 166 3.31 19.96 23.73
C TYR A 166 1.96 19.33 23.38
N GLY A 167 1.23 18.82 24.39
CA GLY A 167 -0.02 18.10 24.20
C GLY A 167 0.18 16.65 23.74
N ALA A 168 -0.88 15.85 23.88
CA ALA A 168 -0.86 14.42 23.59
C ALA A 168 -0.61 14.09 22.10
N VAL A 169 -0.89 15.05 21.19
CA VAL A 169 -0.71 14.90 19.74
C VAL A 169 0.45 15.81 19.32
N SER A 170 1.66 15.32 19.52
CA SER A 170 2.89 16.02 19.20
C SER A 170 4.01 15.04 18.85
N GLU A 171 5.03 15.52 18.15
CA GLU A 171 6.20 14.75 17.80
C GLU A 171 6.93 14.22 19.03
N GLN A 172 7.10 15.07 20.05
CA GLN A 172 7.77 14.73 21.30
C GLN A 172 7.09 13.56 22.01
N VAL A 173 5.77 13.61 22.15
CA VAL A 173 5.00 12.54 22.77
C VAL A 173 4.99 11.29 21.90
N ALA A 174 4.95 11.41 20.58
CA ALA A 174 5.03 10.26 19.68
C ALA A 174 6.39 9.55 19.77
N CYS A 175 7.49 10.31 19.86
CA CYS A 175 8.83 9.74 20.07
C CYS A 175 8.96 9.02 21.41
N GLU A 176 8.43 9.60 22.51
CA GLU A 176 8.42 8.93 23.81
C GLU A 176 7.57 7.66 23.80
N MET A 177 6.39 7.69 23.16
CA MET A 177 5.56 6.49 22.98
C MET A 177 6.31 5.39 22.23
N ALA A 178 6.98 5.74 21.14
CA ALA A 178 7.74 4.77 20.33
C ALA A 178 8.97 4.21 21.08
N SER A 179 9.57 5.00 21.97
CA SER A 179 10.71 4.56 22.79
C SER A 179 10.30 3.70 23.99
N GLY A 180 9.06 3.80 24.40
CA GLY A 180 8.55 3.13 25.60
C GLY A 180 7.83 1.79 25.34
N VAL A 181 7.63 1.43 24.06
CA VAL A 181 6.92 0.20 23.67
C VAL A 181 7.86 -1.00 23.46
#